data_b52b68b36519296c30a9bedf7ae7b094
#
_entry.id   b52b68b36519296c30a9bedf7ae7b094
#
_cell.length_a   1.000
_cell.length_b   1.000
_cell.length_c   1.000
_cell.angle_alpha   90.00
_cell.angle_beta   90.00
_cell.angle_gamma   90.00
#
_symmetry.space_group_name_H-M   'P 1'
#
loop_
_entity.id
_entity.type
_entity.pdbx_description
1 polymer ?
#
loop_
_entity_poly.entity_id
_entity_poly.type
_entity_poly.pdbx_seq_one_letter_code
_entity_poly.pdbx_strand_id
1 'polypeptide(L)' 'MIQSYTTAYDIYLSQRQYPDALRVAQKMNNMDLIKNVMEKCPDPITKK' A
#
# COMPACT_ATOMS: atom_id res chain seq x y z
N MET A 1 6.46 21.38 -6.61
CA MET A 1 5.63 20.45 -6.29
C MET A 1 6.22 19.25 -5.68
N ILE A 2 5.71 18.79 -4.66
CA ILE A 2 6.20 17.70 -3.95
C ILE A 2 5.34 16.55 -4.03
N GLN A 3 5.87 15.43 -4.43
CA GLN A 3 5.10 14.27 -4.45
C GLN A 3 5.39 13.51 -3.25
N SER A 4 4.46 13.39 -2.40
CA SER A 4 4.62 12.70 -1.15
C SER A 4 4.20 11.27 -1.32
N TYR A 5 5.06 10.35 -0.99
CA TYR A 5 4.68 8.95 -1.04
C TYR A 5 3.52 8.69 -0.09
N THR A 6 3.49 9.40 1.03
CA THR A 6 2.40 9.22 1.96
C THR A 6 1.07 9.51 1.31
N THR A 7 1.01 10.59 0.56
CA THR A 7 -0.23 10.95 -0.12
C THR A 7 -0.60 9.88 -1.15
N ALA A 8 0.37 9.43 -1.93
CA ALA A 8 0.09 8.42 -2.92
C ALA A 8 -0.41 7.14 -2.25
N TYR A 9 0.23 6.76 -1.16
CA TYR A 9 -0.17 5.57 -0.43
C TYR A 9 -1.63 5.69 0.02
N ASP A 10 -1.99 6.85 0.53
CA ASP A 10 -3.34 7.08 1.01
C ASP A 10 -4.34 6.99 -0.14
N ILE A 11 -3.99 7.57 -1.27
CA ILE A 11 -4.87 7.54 -2.43
C ILE A 11 -5.07 6.12 -2.91
N TYR A 12 -3.99 5.36 -3.00
CA TYR A 12 -4.09 3.99 -3.45
C TYR A 12 -4.99 3.18 -2.51
N LEU A 13 -4.84 3.36 -1.22
CA LEU A 13 -5.69 2.65 -0.28
C LEU A 13 -7.14 3.03 -0.47
N SER A 14 -7.37 4.30 -0.70
CA SER A 14 -8.73 4.79 -0.88
C SER A 14 -9.37 4.14 -2.10
N GLN A 15 -8.59 3.87 -3.12
CA GLN A 15 -9.09 3.24 -4.31
C GLN A 15 -8.94 1.73 -4.28
N ARG A 16 -8.56 1.20 -3.13
CA ARG A 16 -8.39 -0.24 -2.96
C ARG A 16 -7.31 -0.79 -3.88
N GLN A 17 -6.32 0.01 -4.19
CA GLN A 17 -5.21 -0.43 -5.00
C GLN A 17 -4.10 -0.92 -4.09
N TYR A 18 -4.34 -2.02 -3.44
CA TYR A 18 -3.42 -2.53 -2.45
C TYR A 18 -2.03 -2.83 -3.00
N PRO A 19 -1.89 -3.47 -4.16
CA PRO A 19 -0.56 -3.73 -4.69
C PRO A 19 0.23 -2.45 -4.91
N ASP A 20 -0.43 -1.43 -5.41
CA ASP A 20 0.24 -0.16 -5.63
C ASP A 20 0.63 0.48 -4.31
N ALA A 21 -0.27 0.43 -3.33
CA ALA A 21 0.03 0.97 -2.03
C ALA A 21 1.22 0.26 -1.41
N LEU A 22 1.28 -1.04 -1.60
CA LEU A 22 2.38 -1.82 -1.07
C LEU A 22 3.69 -1.38 -1.70
N ARG A 23 3.68 -1.13 -2.99
CA ARG A 23 4.86 -0.67 -3.68
C ARG A 23 5.35 0.63 -3.09
N VAL A 24 4.44 1.56 -2.87
CA VAL A 24 4.81 2.84 -2.30
C VAL A 24 5.39 2.65 -0.90
N ALA A 25 4.77 1.79 -0.12
CA ALA A 25 5.26 1.54 1.23
C ALA A 25 6.67 0.98 1.19
N GLN A 26 6.96 0.14 0.22
CA GLN A 26 8.29 -0.42 0.09
C GLN A 26 9.30 0.65 -0.29
N LYS A 27 8.89 1.56 -1.15
CA LYS A 27 9.77 2.64 -1.54
C LYS A 27 10.09 3.53 -0.36
N MET A 28 9.13 3.70 0.53
CA MET A 28 9.34 4.46 1.73
C MET A 28 10.15 3.68 2.76
N ASN A 29 10.30 2.40 2.54
CA ASN A 29 10.98 1.54 3.48
C ASN A 29 10.30 1.61 4.84
N ASN A 30 9.00 1.68 4.84
CA ASN A 30 8.23 1.80 6.05
C ASN A 30 7.50 0.49 6.33
N MET A 31 8.02 -0.26 7.29
CA MET A 31 7.45 -1.56 7.58
C MET A 31 6.03 -1.46 8.12
N ASP A 32 5.76 -0.40 8.85
CA ASP A 32 4.42 -0.24 9.41
C ASP A 32 3.39 -0.15 8.30
N LEU A 33 3.70 0.61 7.27
CA LEU A 33 2.77 0.75 6.16
C LEU A 33 2.65 -0.56 5.38
N ILE A 34 3.75 -1.25 5.24
CA ILE A 34 3.73 -2.52 4.54
C ILE A 34 2.80 -3.49 5.26
N LYS A 35 2.95 -3.58 6.58
CA LYS A 35 2.09 -4.46 7.34
C LYS A 35 0.64 -4.01 7.26
N ASN A 36 0.44 -2.71 7.26
CA ASN A 36 -0.91 -2.17 7.19
C ASN A 36 -1.61 -2.63 5.92
N VAL A 37 -0.91 -2.53 4.80
CA VAL A 37 -1.49 -2.94 3.54
C VAL A 37 -1.77 -4.43 3.56
N MET A 38 -0.86 -5.21 4.10
CA MET A 38 -1.04 -6.65 4.12
C MET A 38 -2.24 -7.03 4.96
N GLU A 39 -2.48 -6.30 6.02
CA GLU A 39 -3.63 -6.59 6.85
C GLU A 39 -4.92 -6.21 6.16
N LYS A 40 -4.90 -5.10 5.43
CA LYS A 40 -6.11 -4.67 4.76
C LYS A 40 -6.40 -5.54 3.56
N CYS A 41 -5.36 -6.03 2.91
CA CYS A 41 -5.55 -6.89 1.77
C CYS A 41 -5.91 -8.27 2.26
N PRO A 42 -7.12 -8.69 2.06
CA PRO A 42 -7.61 -9.92 2.68
C PRO A 42 -6.79 -11.13 2.28
N ASP A 43 -6.59 -11.34 1.05
CA ASP A 43 -5.90 -12.53 0.67
C ASP A 43 -5.51 -12.46 -0.76
N PRO A 44 -4.46 -11.89 -1.04
CA PRO A 44 -4.09 -11.61 -2.41
C PRO A 44 -3.84 -12.84 -3.24
N ILE A 45 -3.38 -13.89 -2.66
CA ILE A 45 -3.00 -15.00 -3.42
C ILE A 45 -3.96 -16.11 -3.48
N THR A 46 -4.90 -16.10 -2.83
CA THR A 46 -5.78 -17.20 -2.78
C THR A 46 -6.08 -17.87 -4.01
N LYS A 47 -6.13 -18.21 -4.20
CA LYS A 47 -6.59 -18.61 -5.10
C LYS A 47 -7.12 -19.49 -5.22
N LYS A 48 -7.37 -19.85 -5.28
CA LYS A 48 -7.91 -20.48 -5.41
C LYS A 48 -8.05 -20.84 -5.66
#